data_84edca18c02e4172244a22feb59654b1
#
_entry.id   84edca18c02e4172244a22feb59654b1
#
_cell.length_a   1.000
_cell.length_b   1.000
_cell.length_c   1.000
_cell.angle_alpha   90.00
_cell.angle_beta   90.00
_cell.angle_gamma   90.00
#
_symmetry.space_group_name_H-M   'P 1'
#
loop_
_entity.id
_entity.type
_entity.pdbx_description
1 polymer ?
#
loop_
_entity_poly.entity_id
_entity_poly.type
_entity_poly.pdbx_seq_one_letter_code
_entity_poly.pdbx_strand_id
1 'polypeptide(L)'
;MKKLLFLFFLTISIKLSFAQFFGQIPTPVKYNEAKVVDPVYGIAMYEKLNFFTGGDSVRNDKKGYACQGWMEDTYENGNILHKGFYEDGHLKTYKNFYSNGNVERSFKLVEFKVCNLQLFFPDGKLKSNITYYDGSPQIWTDYYPNGQIEYTEENSKNMEYVIMRKSYAEDGKPQEIFEITDLKKKLYSKKEYYENGNIKAEGPMKYSKLVSDYQKDGLWKEYDESGKVTEHKWVNGEEVTD
;
A
#
# COMPACT_ATOMS: atom_id res chain seq x y z
N MET A 1 31.98 4.84 -45.48
CA MET A 1 32.10 4.98 -44.02
C MET A 1 30.70 5.17 -43.43
N LYS A 2 30.11 4.06 -42.95
CA LYS A 2 28.77 4.07 -42.31
C LYS A 2 28.94 4.39 -40.84
N LYS A 3 28.40 5.52 -40.40
CA LYS A 3 28.33 5.88 -38.98
C LYS A 3 27.24 5.04 -38.36
N LEU A 4 27.62 4.12 -37.48
CA LEU A 4 26.74 3.32 -36.66
C LEU A 4 26.29 4.22 -35.47
N LEU A 5 25.05 4.64 -35.49
CA LEU A 5 24.43 5.38 -34.39
C LEU A 5 24.01 4.35 -33.34
N PHE A 6 24.75 4.26 -32.22
CA PHE A 6 24.36 3.47 -31.06
C PHE A 6 23.26 4.22 -30.31
N LEU A 7 22.03 3.79 -30.52
CA LEU A 7 20.91 4.21 -29.70
C LEU A 7 21.03 3.48 -28.34
N PHE A 8 21.48 4.18 -27.33
CA PHE A 8 21.42 3.72 -25.95
C PHE A 8 19.95 3.79 -25.52
N PHE A 9 19.25 2.68 -25.60
CA PHE A 9 17.99 2.49 -24.90
C PHE A 9 18.30 2.42 -23.41
N LEU A 10 18.14 3.54 -22.72
CA LEU A 10 18.06 3.58 -21.28
C LEU A 10 16.73 2.92 -20.89
N THR A 11 16.72 1.61 -20.79
CA THR A 11 15.64 0.89 -20.11
C THR A 11 15.76 1.27 -18.64
N ILE A 12 15.09 2.36 -18.25
CA ILE A 12 14.72 2.58 -16.86
C ILE A 12 13.75 1.43 -16.56
N SER A 13 14.32 0.32 -16.10
CA SER A 13 13.56 -0.69 -15.40
C SER A 13 13.00 -0.01 -14.15
N ILE A 14 11.81 0.55 -14.25
CA ILE A 14 10.98 0.80 -13.10
C ILE A 14 10.64 -0.60 -12.58
N LYS A 15 11.61 -1.18 -11.86
CA LYS A 15 11.28 -2.12 -10.83
C LYS A 15 10.57 -1.28 -9.77
N LEU A 16 9.30 -0.99 -10.00
CA LEU A 16 8.37 -0.76 -8.93
C LEU A 16 8.47 -2.03 -8.07
N SER A 17 9.41 -1.98 -7.15
CA SER A 17 9.51 -2.99 -6.13
C SER A 17 8.22 -2.89 -5.37
N PHE A 18 7.28 -3.80 -5.61
CA PHE A 18 6.16 -4.05 -4.70
C PHE A 18 6.65 -4.15 -3.24
N ALA A 19 7.95 -4.44 -3.03
CA ALA A 19 8.61 -4.40 -1.72
C ALA A 19 8.73 -2.98 -1.10
N GLN A 20 8.59 -1.90 -1.86
CA GLN A 20 8.56 -0.55 -1.29
C GLN A 20 7.17 -0.14 -0.82
N PHE A 21 6.12 -0.81 -1.32
CA PHE A 21 4.75 -0.61 -0.87
C PHE A 21 4.42 -1.33 0.44
N PHE A 22 5.11 -2.41 0.74
CA PHE A 22 5.17 -2.91 2.11
C PHE A 22 6.17 -2.01 2.82
N GLY A 23 5.70 -0.86 3.31
CA GLY A 23 6.52 0.01 4.13
C GLY A 23 7.31 -0.87 5.08
N GLN A 24 8.63 -0.72 5.14
CA GLN A 24 9.50 -1.59 5.93
C GLN A 24 8.85 -1.73 7.29
N ILE A 25 8.30 -2.92 7.54
CA ILE A 25 7.72 -3.25 8.83
C ILE A 25 8.86 -2.98 9.81
N PRO A 26 8.71 -2.00 10.73
CA PRO A 26 9.79 -1.69 11.63
C PRO A 26 10.16 -2.97 12.36
N THR A 27 11.37 -3.44 12.17
CA THR A 27 11.87 -4.61 12.90
C THR A 27 11.67 -4.32 14.37
N PRO A 28 10.95 -5.16 15.14
CA PRO A 28 10.72 -4.91 16.54
C PRO A 28 12.07 -4.66 17.23
N VAL A 29 12.19 -3.52 17.90
CA VAL A 29 13.42 -3.16 18.58
C VAL A 29 13.69 -4.18 19.68
N LYS A 30 14.65 -5.09 19.42
CA LYS A 30 15.17 -6.07 20.36
C LYS A 30 14.14 -7.01 21.01
N TYR A 31 13.96 -8.14 20.41
CA TYR A 31 13.41 -9.32 21.06
C TYR A 31 14.51 -10.36 21.27
N ASN A 32 14.33 -11.21 22.29
CA ASN A 32 15.26 -12.29 22.56
C ASN A 32 14.85 -13.52 21.77
N GLU A 33 15.63 -13.85 20.74
CA GLU A 33 15.40 -15.01 19.87
C GLU A 33 15.25 -16.31 20.66
N ALA A 34 15.95 -16.44 21.78
CA ALA A 34 15.86 -17.61 22.65
C ALA A 34 14.49 -17.79 23.34
N LYS A 35 13.70 -16.72 23.43
CA LYS A 35 12.34 -16.74 24.01
C LYS A 35 11.23 -16.86 22.98
N VAL A 36 11.55 -16.75 21.69
CA VAL A 36 10.60 -17.01 20.61
C VAL A 36 10.30 -18.50 20.53
N VAL A 37 9.05 -18.90 20.39
CA VAL A 37 8.64 -20.33 20.36
C VAL A 37 9.35 -21.08 19.24
N ASP A 38 9.53 -20.45 18.12
CA ASP A 38 10.30 -20.98 16.99
C ASP A 38 11.30 -19.93 16.49
N PRO A 39 12.56 -19.95 16.96
CA PRO A 39 13.56 -18.95 16.59
C PRO A 39 13.96 -19.01 15.12
N VAL A 40 13.73 -20.13 14.43
CA VAL A 40 14.09 -20.29 13.00
C VAL A 40 13.04 -19.67 12.10
N TYR A 41 11.76 -19.91 12.37
CA TYR A 41 10.65 -19.45 11.53
C TYR A 41 9.86 -18.28 12.12
N GLY A 42 9.82 -18.17 13.45
CA GLY A 42 9.00 -17.18 14.14
C GLY A 42 9.25 -15.76 13.68
N ILE A 43 10.50 -15.36 13.54
CA ILE A 43 10.90 -14.02 13.09
C ILE A 43 10.49 -13.78 11.63
N ALA A 44 10.78 -14.71 10.73
CA ALA A 44 10.45 -14.61 9.32
C ALA A 44 8.92 -14.53 9.09
N MET A 45 8.13 -15.16 9.94
CA MET A 45 6.67 -15.10 9.89
C MET A 45 6.10 -13.74 10.26
N TYR A 46 6.79 -12.95 11.09
CA TYR A 46 6.35 -11.61 11.46
C TYR A 46 6.52 -10.60 10.32
N GLU A 47 7.43 -10.87 9.41
CA GLU A 47 7.76 -10.00 8.28
C GLU A 47 7.04 -10.41 6.99
N LYS A 48 6.67 -11.69 6.86
CA LYS A 48 6.03 -12.25 5.67
C LYS A 48 4.55 -12.47 5.90
N LEU A 49 3.76 -12.02 4.95
CA LEU A 49 2.31 -12.23 4.91
C LEU A 49 1.96 -13.07 3.68
N ASN A 50 1.25 -14.17 3.92
CA ASN A 50 0.55 -14.90 2.88
C ASN A 50 -0.93 -14.52 2.96
N PHE A 51 -1.40 -13.73 2.02
CA PHE A 51 -2.76 -13.19 2.01
C PHE A 51 -3.84 -14.24 1.79
N PHE A 52 -3.48 -15.44 1.36
CA PHE A 52 -4.43 -16.56 1.21
C PHE A 52 -4.57 -17.38 2.48
N THR A 53 -3.47 -17.61 3.19
CA THR A 53 -3.41 -18.54 4.32
C THR A 53 -3.00 -17.88 5.64
N GLY A 54 -2.69 -16.59 5.62
CA GLY A 54 -2.27 -15.82 6.78
C GLY A 54 -0.76 -15.77 6.96
N GLY A 55 -0.08 -16.88 7.08
CA GLY A 55 1.37 -16.98 7.21
C GLY A 55 2.00 -17.67 6.01
N ASP A 56 3.19 -17.22 5.62
CA ASP A 56 3.91 -17.76 4.47
C ASP A 56 4.64 -19.06 4.78
N SER A 57 4.97 -19.31 6.05
CA SER A 57 5.72 -20.48 6.49
C SER A 57 4.91 -21.29 7.52
N VAL A 58 5.14 -22.61 7.53
CA VAL A 58 4.59 -23.48 8.57
C VAL A 58 5.42 -23.29 9.84
N ARG A 59 4.76 -22.92 10.93
CA ARG A 59 5.37 -22.84 12.25
C ARG A 59 5.19 -24.14 13.00
N ASN A 60 6.28 -24.69 13.49
CA ASN A 60 6.27 -25.89 14.33
C ASN A 60 6.53 -25.53 15.81
N ASP A 61 6.01 -26.35 16.68
CA ASP A 61 6.35 -26.32 18.10
C ASP A 61 7.75 -26.89 18.37
N LYS A 62 8.20 -26.83 19.64
CA LYS A 62 9.51 -27.36 20.06
C LYS A 62 9.68 -28.86 19.85
N LYS A 63 8.60 -29.60 19.60
CA LYS A 63 8.63 -31.05 19.34
C LYS A 63 8.57 -31.36 17.83
N GLY A 64 8.50 -30.31 16.98
CA GLY A 64 8.43 -30.44 15.53
C GLY A 64 7.02 -30.63 14.97
N TYR A 65 5.98 -30.49 15.78
CA TYR A 65 4.59 -30.57 15.32
C TYR A 65 4.11 -29.20 14.86
N ALA A 66 3.31 -29.17 13.80
CA ALA A 66 2.68 -27.94 13.33
C ALA A 66 1.86 -27.27 14.43
N CYS A 67 2.06 -25.99 14.65
CA CYS A 67 1.36 -25.24 15.68
C CYS A 67 -0.15 -25.23 15.44
N GLN A 68 -0.92 -25.38 16.51
CA GLN A 68 -2.38 -25.35 16.52
C GLN A 68 -2.88 -24.43 17.62
N GLY A 69 -3.86 -23.56 17.27
CA GLY A 69 -4.45 -22.65 18.24
C GLY A 69 -3.61 -21.39 18.49
N TRP A 70 -3.82 -20.80 19.65
CA TRP A 70 -3.16 -19.57 20.05
C TRP A 70 -1.73 -19.80 20.51
N MET A 71 -0.79 -19.02 19.92
CA MET A 71 0.63 -18.99 20.28
C MET A 71 1.03 -17.57 20.65
N GLU A 72 1.90 -17.44 21.63
CA GLU A 72 2.44 -16.15 22.08
C GLU A 72 3.97 -16.20 22.14
N ASP A 73 4.59 -15.12 21.70
CA ASP A 73 6.01 -14.85 21.88
C ASP A 73 6.20 -13.54 22.65
N THR A 74 7.26 -13.41 23.38
CA THR A 74 7.49 -12.28 24.27
C THR A 74 8.83 -11.61 24.03
N TYR A 75 8.89 -10.31 24.34
CA TYR A 75 10.13 -9.59 24.52
C TYR A 75 10.90 -10.05 25.77
N GLU A 76 12.14 -9.62 25.91
CA GLU A 76 12.97 -9.92 27.10
C GLU A 76 12.33 -9.41 28.39
N ASN A 77 11.63 -8.28 28.34
CA ASN A 77 10.93 -7.69 29.48
C ASN A 77 9.62 -8.41 29.85
N GLY A 78 9.25 -9.47 29.10
CA GLY A 78 8.03 -10.25 29.33
C GLY A 78 6.79 -9.68 28.64
N ASN A 79 6.84 -8.52 28.01
CA ASN A 79 5.72 -8.02 27.23
C ASN A 79 5.51 -8.88 25.99
N ILE A 80 4.25 -9.00 25.56
CA ILE A 80 3.90 -9.77 24.36
C ILE A 80 4.51 -9.08 23.13
N LEU A 81 5.23 -9.85 22.31
CA LEU A 81 5.73 -9.46 21.00
C LEU A 81 4.72 -9.87 19.91
N HIS A 82 4.23 -11.10 20.00
CA HIS A 82 3.33 -11.69 19.03
C HIS A 82 2.29 -12.56 19.73
N LYS A 83 1.06 -12.47 19.24
CA LYS A 83 -0.05 -13.36 19.60
C LYS A 83 -0.79 -13.73 18.34
N GLY A 84 -0.71 -14.99 17.93
CA GLY A 84 -1.29 -15.50 16.69
C GLY A 84 -2.07 -16.79 16.86
N PHE A 85 -3.10 -16.96 16.03
CA PHE A 85 -3.86 -18.20 15.90
C PHE A 85 -3.38 -18.96 14.67
N TYR A 86 -3.02 -20.23 14.87
CA TYR A 86 -2.45 -21.09 13.86
C TYR A 86 -3.36 -22.30 13.61
N GLU A 87 -3.45 -22.70 12.34
CA GLU A 87 -4.04 -23.95 11.88
C GLU A 87 -3.01 -24.67 11.00
N ASP A 88 -2.65 -25.90 11.35
CA ASP A 88 -1.61 -26.68 10.69
C ASP A 88 -0.29 -25.90 10.47
N GLY A 89 0.07 -25.11 11.49
CA GLY A 89 1.24 -24.25 11.47
C GLY A 89 1.07 -22.94 10.68
N HIS A 90 -0.03 -22.76 9.95
CA HIS A 90 -0.29 -21.53 9.18
C HIS A 90 -0.99 -20.47 10.01
N LEU A 91 -0.46 -19.25 9.96
CA LEU A 91 -0.97 -18.09 10.69
C LEU A 91 -2.25 -17.55 10.05
N LYS A 92 -3.36 -17.55 10.79
CA LYS A 92 -4.69 -17.11 10.32
C LYS A 92 -5.05 -15.72 10.77
N THR A 93 -4.74 -15.40 12.01
CA THR A 93 -4.96 -14.07 12.58
C THR A 93 -3.90 -13.80 13.63
N TYR A 94 -3.46 -12.54 13.74
CA TYR A 94 -2.48 -12.19 14.75
C TYR A 94 -2.47 -10.71 15.11
N LYS A 95 -1.84 -10.43 16.22
CA LYS A 95 -1.36 -9.10 16.59
C LYS A 95 0.10 -9.17 16.96
N ASN A 96 0.87 -8.21 16.44
CA ASN A 96 2.21 -7.90 16.93
C ASN A 96 2.13 -6.63 17.78
N PHE A 97 3.02 -6.53 18.72
CA PHE A 97 3.03 -5.45 19.69
C PHE A 97 4.40 -4.79 19.74
N TYR A 98 4.42 -3.51 19.96
CA TYR A 98 5.62 -2.80 20.36
C TYR A 98 6.07 -3.22 21.77
N SER A 99 7.33 -2.99 22.10
CA SER A 99 7.87 -3.31 23.42
C SER A 99 7.20 -2.55 24.57
N ASN A 100 6.46 -1.46 24.28
CA ASN A 100 5.64 -0.73 25.26
C ASN A 100 4.25 -1.37 25.48
N GLY A 101 3.93 -2.44 24.75
CA GLY A 101 2.66 -3.16 24.84
C GLY A 101 1.55 -2.67 23.91
N ASN A 102 1.74 -1.57 23.20
CA ASN A 102 0.79 -1.12 22.19
C ASN A 102 0.83 -2.02 20.95
N VAL A 103 -0.32 -2.19 20.30
CA VAL A 103 -0.40 -2.95 19.04
C VAL A 103 0.44 -2.25 17.98
N GLU A 104 1.31 -2.99 17.29
CA GLU A 104 2.08 -2.56 16.12
C GLU A 104 1.34 -2.86 14.83
N ARG A 105 0.80 -4.09 14.75
CA ARG A 105 0.00 -4.54 13.61
C ARG A 105 -1.04 -5.56 14.02
N SER A 106 -2.12 -5.61 13.26
CA SER A 106 -3.19 -6.59 13.39
C SER A 106 -3.52 -7.15 12.01
N PHE A 107 -3.47 -8.45 11.88
CA PHE A 107 -3.80 -9.17 10.65
C PHE A 107 -4.95 -10.14 10.90
N LYS A 108 -5.87 -10.21 9.96
CA LYS A 108 -6.99 -11.16 10.00
C LYS A 108 -7.31 -11.67 8.60
N LEU A 109 -7.26 -12.97 8.42
CA LEU A 109 -7.89 -13.64 7.28
C LEU A 109 -9.43 -13.59 7.52
N VAL A 110 -10.15 -12.90 6.62
CA VAL A 110 -11.60 -12.73 6.73
C VAL A 110 -12.32 -13.88 6.06
N GLU A 111 -11.92 -14.15 4.82
CA GLU A 111 -12.42 -15.26 4.01
C GLU A 111 -11.35 -15.66 2.97
N PHE A 112 -11.60 -16.69 2.18
CA PHE A 112 -10.66 -17.08 1.13
C PHE A 112 -10.36 -15.90 0.21
N LYS A 113 -9.07 -15.58 0.06
CA LYS A 113 -8.52 -14.43 -0.71
C LYS A 113 -8.76 -13.04 -0.12
N VAL A 114 -9.45 -12.90 1.00
CA VAL A 114 -9.67 -11.58 1.63
C VAL A 114 -9.02 -11.54 2.99
N CYS A 115 -8.15 -10.58 3.21
CA CYS A 115 -7.58 -10.32 4.52
C CYS A 115 -7.45 -8.83 4.82
N ASN A 116 -7.47 -8.51 6.10
CA ASN A 116 -7.29 -7.16 6.59
C ASN A 116 -5.96 -7.04 7.36
N LEU A 117 -5.21 -6.00 7.06
CA LEU A 117 -4.01 -5.61 7.77
C LEU A 117 -4.18 -4.19 8.31
N GLN A 118 -3.94 -4.02 9.59
CA GLN A 118 -3.86 -2.72 10.24
C GLN A 118 -2.47 -2.52 10.81
N LEU A 119 -1.89 -1.35 10.60
CA LEU A 119 -0.65 -0.90 11.20
C LEU A 119 -0.95 0.24 12.15
N PHE A 120 -0.20 0.35 13.22
CA PHE A 120 -0.39 1.37 14.24
C PHE A 120 0.93 2.09 14.53
N PHE A 121 0.84 3.33 14.95
CA PHE A 121 1.96 4.07 15.51
C PHE A 121 2.29 3.58 16.93
N PRO A 122 3.50 3.84 17.45
CA PRO A 122 3.87 3.43 18.82
C PRO A 122 2.98 4.00 19.92
N ASP A 123 2.24 5.09 19.67
CA ASP A 123 1.24 5.66 20.57
C ASP A 123 -0.13 4.97 20.49
N GLY A 124 -0.27 3.97 19.61
CA GLY A 124 -1.49 3.17 19.43
C GLY A 124 -2.48 3.74 18.43
N LYS A 125 -2.20 4.90 17.81
CA LYS A 125 -3.05 5.44 16.73
C LYS A 125 -2.90 4.62 15.47
N LEU A 126 -3.96 4.55 14.67
CA LEU A 126 -3.96 3.85 13.39
C LEU A 126 -3.03 4.58 12.42
N LYS A 127 -2.14 3.80 11.78
CA LYS A 127 -1.20 4.26 10.74
C LYS A 127 -1.65 3.83 9.35
N SER A 128 -2.11 2.59 9.21
CA SER A 128 -2.60 2.04 7.94
C SER A 128 -3.76 1.10 8.16
N ASN A 129 -4.71 1.10 7.23
CA ASN A 129 -5.79 0.13 7.17
C ASN A 129 -5.91 -0.38 5.74
N ILE A 130 -5.65 -1.68 5.54
CA ILE A 130 -5.52 -2.26 4.21
C ILE A 130 -6.40 -3.50 4.13
N THR A 131 -7.26 -3.55 3.11
CA THR A 131 -7.98 -4.75 2.72
C THR A 131 -7.33 -5.32 1.46
N TYR A 132 -6.87 -6.56 1.55
CA TYR A 132 -6.31 -7.29 0.43
C TYR A 132 -7.36 -8.20 -0.19
N TYR A 133 -7.32 -8.30 -1.50
CA TYR A 133 -8.03 -9.31 -2.28
C TYR A 133 -7.02 -10.02 -3.19
N ASP A 134 -6.97 -11.35 -3.11
CA ASP A 134 -6.07 -12.20 -3.92
C ASP A 134 -4.59 -11.74 -3.88
N GLY A 135 -4.12 -11.37 -2.67
CA GLY A 135 -2.74 -10.94 -2.44
C GLY A 135 -2.43 -9.49 -2.82
N SER A 136 -3.39 -8.73 -3.34
CA SER A 136 -3.21 -7.35 -3.75
C SER A 136 -4.05 -6.38 -2.90
N PRO A 137 -3.55 -5.18 -2.57
CA PRO A 137 -4.30 -4.21 -1.79
C PRO A 137 -5.47 -3.65 -2.62
N GLN A 138 -6.70 -4.01 -2.24
CA GLN A 138 -7.90 -3.54 -2.88
C GLN A 138 -8.36 -2.18 -2.34
N ILE A 139 -8.32 -2.01 -1.02
CA ILE A 139 -8.61 -0.76 -0.34
C ILE A 139 -7.45 -0.48 0.60
N TRP A 140 -6.93 0.72 0.52
CA TRP A 140 -5.80 1.14 1.34
C TRP A 140 -6.01 2.56 1.84
N THR A 141 -5.78 2.78 3.14
CA THR A 141 -5.80 4.12 3.75
C THR A 141 -4.65 4.23 4.73
N ASP A 142 -3.82 5.26 4.52
CA ASP A 142 -2.75 5.66 5.43
C ASP A 142 -3.13 6.95 6.17
N TYR A 143 -2.60 7.09 7.36
CA TYR A 143 -2.89 8.20 8.26
C TYR A 143 -1.60 8.83 8.78
N TYR A 144 -1.60 10.14 8.91
CA TYR A 144 -0.60 10.88 9.66
C TYR A 144 -0.71 10.60 11.18
N PRO A 145 0.35 10.88 11.96
CA PRO A 145 0.32 10.74 13.43
C PRO A 145 -0.78 11.58 14.12
N ASN A 146 -1.22 12.68 13.49
CA ASN A 146 -2.33 13.50 13.97
C ASN A 146 -3.71 12.86 13.72
N GLY A 147 -3.76 11.72 12.97
CA GLY A 147 -4.99 10.97 12.65
C GLY A 147 -5.69 11.42 11.36
N GLN A 148 -5.16 12.42 10.66
CA GLN A 148 -5.69 12.81 9.35
C GLN A 148 -5.24 11.80 8.29
N ILE A 149 -6.06 11.65 7.24
CA ILE A 149 -5.73 10.80 6.09
C ILE A 149 -4.54 11.41 5.35
N GLU A 150 -3.51 10.61 5.10
CA GLU A 150 -2.37 10.91 4.26
C GLU A 150 -2.63 10.45 2.83
N TYR A 151 -3.12 9.23 2.70
CA TYR A 151 -3.36 8.57 1.42
C TYR A 151 -4.54 7.64 1.49
N THR A 152 -5.32 7.56 0.40
CA THR A 152 -6.33 6.51 0.24
C THR A 152 -6.42 6.09 -1.21
N GLU A 153 -6.54 4.77 -1.43
CA GLU A 153 -6.72 4.16 -2.74
C GLU A 153 -7.76 3.05 -2.68
N GLU A 154 -8.59 2.99 -3.70
CA GLU A 154 -9.51 1.90 -3.95
C GLU A 154 -9.32 1.39 -5.37
N ASN A 155 -9.14 0.09 -5.49
CA ASN A 155 -9.02 -0.62 -6.76
C ASN A 155 -10.26 -1.44 -7.05
N SER A 156 -10.51 -1.72 -8.32
CA SER A 156 -11.55 -2.67 -8.71
C SER A 156 -11.28 -4.05 -8.10
N LYS A 157 -12.34 -4.84 -7.89
CA LYS A 157 -12.24 -6.16 -7.25
C LYS A 157 -11.25 -7.11 -7.94
N ASN A 158 -11.07 -6.98 -9.24
CA ASN A 158 -10.13 -7.76 -10.03
C ASN A 158 -8.78 -7.06 -10.25
N MET A 159 -8.54 -5.93 -9.59
CA MET A 159 -7.31 -5.15 -9.67
C MET A 159 -6.94 -4.64 -11.08
N GLU A 160 -7.92 -4.57 -11.99
CA GLU A 160 -7.68 -4.12 -13.36
C GLU A 160 -7.54 -2.60 -13.51
N TYR A 161 -8.13 -1.85 -12.58
CA TYR A 161 -8.11 -0.39 -12.62
C TYR A 161 -8.34 0.22 -11.25
N VAL A 162 -7.85 1.43 -11.07
CA VAL A 162 -8.08 2.25 -9.88
C VAL A 162 -9.51 2.82 -9.94
N ILE A 163 -10.23 2.80 -8.83
CA ILE A 163 -11.52 3.49 -8.67
C ILE A 163 -11.27 4.91 -8.19
N MET A 164 -10.45 5.06 -7.15
CA MET A 164 -10.01 6.36 -6.66
C MET A 164 -8.62 6.28 -6.02
N ARG A 165 -7.90 7.39 -6.05
CA ARG A 165 -6.66 7.62 -5.32
C ARG A 165 -6.61 9.08 -4.89
N LYS A 166 -6.36 9.31 -3.60
CA LYS A 166 -6.31 10.66 -3.03
C LYS A 166 -5.14 10.77 -2.06
N SER A 167 -4.44 11.86 -2.12
CA SER A 167 -3.38 12.19 -1.16
C SER A 167 -3.60 13.57 -0.56
N TYR A 168 -3.18 13.71 0.68
CA TYR A 168 -3.39 14.91 1.47
C TYR A 168 -2.10 15.29 2.22
N ALA A 169 -1.92 16.56 2.49
CA ALA A 169 -0.90 17.05 3.41
C ALA A 169 -1.32 16.80 4.87
N GLU A 170 -0.37 16.91 5.80
CA GLU A 170 -0.63 16.69 7.23
C GLU A 170 -1.65 17.67 7.84
N ASP A 171 -1.85 18.84 7.21
CA ASP A 171 -2.89 19.82 7.57
C ASP A 171 -4.27 19.50 6.95
N GLY A 172 -4.38 18.38 6.23
CA GLY A 172 -5.61 17.89 5.58
C GLY A 172 -5.91 18.51 4.21
N LYS A 173 -5.06 19.40 3.70
CA LYS A 173 -5.24 19.93 2.35
C LYS A 173 -4.96 18.85 1.31
N PRO A 174 -5.77 18.78 0.23
CA PRO A 174 -5.52 17.83 -0.84
C PRO A 174 -4.23 18.16 -1.57
N GLN A 175 -3.50 17.11 -1.99
CA GLN A 175 -2.33 17.18 -2.87
C GLN A 175 -2.65 16.62 -4.26
N GLU A 176 -3.33 15.49 -4.30
CA GLU A 176 -3.82 14.87 -5.54
C GLU A 176 -5.18 14.23 -5.30
N ILE A 177 -6.08 14.39 -6.26
CA ILE A 177 -7.35 13.65 -6.33
C ILE A 177 -7.45 13.03 -7.71
N PHE A 178 -7.56 11.72 -7.76
CA PHE A 178 -7.74 10.94 -8.97
C PHE A 178 -8.92 10.00 -8.74
N GLU A 179 -9.96 10.12 -9.56
CA GLU A 179 -11.18 9.31 -9.38
C GLU A 179 -11.88 9.03 -10.70
N ILE A 180 -12.52 7.86 -10.76
CA ILE A 180 -13.27 7.45 -11.94
C ILE A 180 -14.57 8.25 -12.06
N THR A 181 -14.85 8.79 -13.24
CA THR A 181 -16.06 9.56 -13.56
C THR A 181 -17.03 8.78 -14.45
N ASP A 182 -16.52 7.86 -15.27
CA ASP A 182 -17.33 6.94 -16.08
C ASP A 182 -16.69 5.54 -16.07
N LEU A 183 -17.34 4.64 -15.33
CA LEU A 183 -16.86 3.27 -15.16
C LEU A 183 -16.84 2.47 -16.47
N LYS A 184 -17.83 2.68 -17.35
CA LYS A 184 -17.94 1.93 -18.60
C LYS A 184 -16.87 2.35 -19.60
N LYS A 185 -16.62 3.65 -19.71
CA LYS A 185 -15.63 4.23 -20.61
C LYS A 185 -14.24 4.31 -20.01
N LYS A 186 -14.09 4.01 -18.71
CA LYS A 186 -12.83 4.17 -17.96
C LYS A 186 -12.28 5.59 -18.06
N LEU A 187 -13.18 6.57 -17.86
CA LEU A 187 -12.80 7.97 -17.79
C LEU A 187 -12.60 8.38 -16.33
N TYR A 188 -11.67 9.28 -16.12
CA TYR A 188 -11.24 9.76 -14.82
C TYR A 188 -11.17 11.27 -14.79
N SER A 189 -11.20 11.82 -13.59
CA SER A 189 -10.82 13.19 -13.29
C SER A 189 -9.55 13.17 -12.45
N LYS A 190 -8.58 14.01 -12.82
CA LYS A 190 -7.38 14.24 -12.00
C LYS A 190 -7.31 15.70 -11.61
N LYS A 191 -7.00 15.95 -10.32
CA LYS A 191 -6.70 17.28 -9.78
C LYS A 191 -5.42 17.23 -8.98
N GLU A 192 -4.57 18.19 -9.20
CA GLU A 192 -3.33 18.41 -8.45
C GLU A 192 -3.42 19.78 -7.74
N TYR A 193 -2.83 19.90 -6.58
CA TYR A 193 -2.94 21.08 -5.75
C TYR A 193 -1.55 21.61 -5.36
N TYR A 194 -1.46 22.90 -5.17
CA TYR A 194 -0.34 23.54 -4.51
C TYR A 194 -0.40 23.33 -2.99
N GLU A 195 0.72 23.53 -2.28
CA GLU A 195 0.78 23.44 -0.81
C GLU A 195 -0.20 24.38 -0.10
N ASN A 196 -0.53 25.52 -0.73
CA ASN A 196 -1.54 26.43 -0.19
C ASN A 196 -2.99 25.91 -0.31
N GLY A 197 -3.21 24.79 -1.02
CA GLY A 197 -4.51 24.18 -1.25
C GLY A 197 -5.22 24.66 -2.52
N ASN A 198 -4.65 25.59 -3.28
CA ASN A 198 -5.20 26.01 -4.57
C ASN A 198 -4.96 24.93 -5.63
N ILE A 199 -5.87 24.82 -6.60
CA ILE A 199 -5.70 23.90 -7.73
C ILE A 199 -4.49 24.35 -8.55
N LYS A 200 -3.59 23.39 -8.84
CA LYS A 200 -2.43 23.54 -9.70
C LYS A 200 -2.72 23.06 -11.12
N ALA A 201 -3.39 21.93 -11.24
CA ALA A 201 -3.79 21.37 -12.53
C ALA A 201 -5.04 20.51 -12.37
N GLU A 202 -5.88 20.49 -13.39
CA GLU A 202 -7.03 19.57 -13.44
C GLU A 202 -7.39 19.22 -14.88
N GLY A 203 -7.90 18.01 -15.05
CA GLY A 203 -8.37 17.58 -16.35
C GLY A 203 -8.83 16.12 -16.38
N PRO A 204 -9.46 15.74 -17.50
CA PRO A 204 -9.88 14.37 -17.71
C PRO A 204 -8.69 13.47 -18.08
N MET A 205 -8.80 12.22 -17.64
CA MET A 205 -7.89 11.15 -18.01
C MET A 205 -8.67 9.92 -18.47
N LYS A 206 -8.01 9.06 -19.23
CA LYS A 206 -8.56 7.82 -19.74
C LYS A 206 -7.57 6.68 -19.55
N TYR A 207 -8.05 5.53 -19.12
CA TYR A 207 -7.23 4.33 -19.09
C TYR A 207 -7.00 3.79 -20.50
N SER A 208 -5.74 3.62 -20.87
CA SER A 208 -5.32 3.03 -22.14
C SER A 208 -4.83 1.60 -21.91
N LYS A 209 -5.55 0.62 -22.45
CA LYS A 209 -5.11 -0.79 -22.42
C LYS A 209 -3.82 -1.02 -23.21
N LEU A 210 -3.53 -0.19 -24.20
CA LEU A 210 -2.34 -0.33 -25.05
C LEU A 210 -1.05 -0.12 -24.28
N VAL A 211 -1.03 0.90 -23.41
CA VAL A 211 0.14 1.22 -22.57
C VAL A 211 -0.03 0.78 -21.13
N SER A 212 -1.19 0.21 -20.77
CA SER A 212 -1.55 -0.22 -19.40
C SER A 212 -1.40 0.91 -18.37
N ASP A 213 -1.78 2.13 -18.76
CA ASP A 213 -1.63 3.32 -17.93
C ASP A 213 -2.73 4.35 -18.22
N TYR A 214 -2.81 5.38 -17.38
CA TYR A 214 -3.74 6.50 -17.48
C TYR A 214 -3.11 7.64 -18.26
N GLN A 215 -3.81 8.11 -19.29
CA GLN A 215 -3.34 9.17 -20.18
C GLN A 215 -4.26 10.39 -20.10
N LYS A 216 -3.70 11.60 -20.21
CA LYS A 216 -4.48 12.83 -20.39
C LYS A 216 -5.32 12.70 -21.67
N ASP A 217 -6.64 12.99 -21.60
CA ASP A 217 -7.54 12.88 -22.75
C ASP A 217 -8.66 13.91 -22.62
N GLY A 218 -8.54 15.03 -23.31
CA GLY A 218 -9.48 16.17 -23.27
C GLY A 218 -8.82 17.49 -22.90
N LEU A 219 -9.60 18.42 -22.40
CA LEU A 219 -9.13 19.74 -22.01
C LEU A 219 -8.55 19.71 -20.59
N TRP A 220 -7.29 20.09 -20.46
CA TRP A 220 -6.57 20.26 -19.20
C TRP A 220 -6.37 21.75 -18.90
N LYS A 221 -6.51 22.08 -17.63
CA LYS A 221 -6.27 23.43 -17.11
C LYS A 221 -5.09 23.39 -16.16
N GLU A 222 -4.14 24.26 -16.37
CA GLU A 222 -3.02 24.49 -15.47
C GLU A 222 -3.13 25.93 -14.92
N TYR A 223 -2.93 26.07 -13.63
CA TYR A 223 -3.05 27.32 -12.89
C TYR A 223 -1.67 27.69 -12.34
N ASP A 224 -1.24 28.93 -12.55
CA ASP A 224 -0.07 29.44 -11.85
C ASP A 224 -0.44 29.88 -10.41
N GLU A 225 0.55 30.24 -9.61
CA GLU A 225 0.32 30.65 -8.22
C GLU A 225 -0.54 31.94 -8.09
N SER A 226 -0.66 32.72 -9.14
CA SER A 226 -1.54 33.89 -9.21
C SER A 226 -3.00 33.54 -9.58
N GLY A 227 -3.23 32.28 -9.96
CA GLY A 227 -4.53 31.79 -10.43
C GLY A 227 -4.78 32.01 -11.91
N LYS A 228 -3.78 32.45 -12.68
CA LYS A 228 -3.88 32.53 -14.14
C LYS A 228 -3.95 31.15 -14.74
N VAL A 229 -4.89 30.93 -15.66
CA VAL A 229 -5.19 29.66 -16.31
C VAL A 229 -4.51 29.57 -17.67
N THR A 230 -3.91 28.41 -17.95
CA THR A 230 -3.50 27.98 -19.29
C THR A 230 -4.24 26.69 -19.62
N GLU A 231 -4.77 26.60 -20.84
CA GLU A 231 -5.53 25.44 -21.30
C GLU A 231 -4.73 24.69 -22.34
N HIS A 232 -4.71 23.34 -22.20
CA HIS A 232 -4.02 22.42 -23.07
C HIS A 232 -4.98 21.32 -23.50
N LYS A 233 -5.01 20.99 -24.78
CA LYS A 233 -5.85 19.92 -25.32
C LYS A 233 -5.01 18.66 -25.52
N TRP A 234 -5.48 17.55 -24.99
CA TRP A 234 -4.79 16.26 -25.04
C TRP A 234 -5.66 15.22 -25.73
N VAL A 235 -5.04 14.35 -26.51
CA VAL A 235 -5.68 13.19 -27.14
C VAL A 235 -4.79 11.97 -26.95
N ASN A 236 -5.28 10.98 -26.17
CA ASN A 236 -4.53 9.75 -25.88
C ASN A 236 -3.09 10.00 -25.37
N GLY A 237 -2.90 10.99 -24.51
CA GLY A 237 -1.61 11.31 -23.88
C GLY A 237 -0.70 12.22 -24.70
N GLU A 238 -1.11 12.66 -25.87
CA GLU A 238 -0.36 13.62 -26.69
C GLU A 238 -1.03 14.99 -26.67
N GLU A 239 -0.26 16.05 -26.46
CA GLU A 239 -0.76 17.41 -26.52
C GLU A 239 -1.01 17.81 -28.00
N VAL A 240 -2.22 18.34 -28.26
CA VAL A 240 -2.60 18.82 -29.58
C VAL A 240 -2.35 20.33 -29.63
N THR A 241 -1.35 20.74 -30.38
CA THR A 241 -1.12 22.16 -30.72
C THR A 241 -1.87 22.49 -31.99
N ASP A 242 -2.70 23.56 -31.95
CA ASP A 242 -3.40 24.08 -33.14
C ASP A 242 -2.43 24.60 -34.17
#